data_64a806a5faeea3ac4be15fea5adcf612
#
_entry.id   64a806a5faeea3ac4be15fea5adcf612
#
_cell.length_a   1.000
_cell.length_b   1.000
_cell.length_c   1.000
_cell.angle_alpha   90.00
_cell.angle_beta   90.00
_cell.angle_gamma   90.00
#
_symmetry.space_group_name_H-M   'P 1'
#
loop_
_entity.id
_entity.type
_entity.pdbx_description
1 polymer ?
#
loop_
_entity_poly.entity_id
_entity_poly.type
_entity_poly.pdbx_seq_one_letter_code
_entity_poly.pdbx_strand_id
1 'polypeptide(L)'
;EGAEIRIVSPLDGKETDFYITLQGIDSKAYRTAVRAYHRKLIAEEEGGEIDLIVAITKSWRGLSKGKEEIPFSPEAARDLYVNAPSVANQIDTFVSDRKNFIKG
;
A
#
# COMPACT_ATOMS: atom_id res chain seq x y z
N GLU A 1 1.91 8.39 -12.62
CA GLU A 1 0.74 7.55 -12.77
C GLU A 1 0.71 6.46 -11.73
N GLY A 2 -0.47 6.04 -11.34
CA GLY A 2 -0.66 5.03 -10.34
C GLY A 2 -1.48 3.86 -10.85
N ALA A 3 -1.60 2.84 -10.03
CA ALA A 3 -2.45 1.70 -10.32
C ALA A 3 -3.34 1.45 -9.11
N GLU A 4 -4.57 1.03 -9.36
CA GLU A 4 -5.53 0.74 -8.31
C GLU A 4 -5.61 -0.76 -8.05
N ILE A 5 -5.54 -1.16 -6.79
CA ILE A 5 -5.73 -2.53 -6.36
C ILE A 5 -7.03 -2.66 -5.56
N ARG A 6 -7.80 -3.69 -5.85
CA ARG A 6 -8.97 -4.06 -5.06
C ARG A 6 -8.54 -5.03 -3.97
N ILE A 7 -8.86 -4.69 -2.73
CA ILE A 7 -8.43 -5.50 -1.57
C ILE A 7 -9.38 -6.68 -1.39
N VAL A 8 -8.80 -7.83 -1.06
CA VAL A 8 -9.53 -9.08 -0.82
C VAL A 8 -9.59 -9.31 0.69
N SER A 9 -10.77 -9.73 1.17
CA SER A 9 -10.95 -10.01 2.59
C SER A 9 -10.11 -11.22 3.03
N PRO A 10 -9.35 -11.10 4.12
CA PRO A 10 -8.57 -12.24 4.63
C PRO A 10 -9.44 -13.33 5.28
N LEU A 11 -10.69 -13.01 5.57
CA LEU A 11 -11.59 -13.96 6.26
C LEU A 11 -12.19 -15.00 5.31
N ASP A 12 -12.60 -14.57 4.12
CA ASP A 12 -13.31 -15.46 3.20
C ASP A 12 -12.76 -15.44 1.77
N GLY A 13 -11.72 -14.65 1.52
CA GLY A 13 -11.11 -14.54 0.21
C GLY A 13 -11.93 -13.79 -0.83
N LYS A 14 -13.04 -13.18 -0.42
CA LYS A 14 -13.90 -12.44 -1.34
C LYS A 14 -13.42 -11.02 -1.56
N GLU A 15 -13.67 -10.50 -2.75
CA GLU A 15 -13.35 -9.12 -3.07
C GLU A 15 -14.19 -8.16 -2.24
N THR A 16 -13.57 -7.08 -1.81
CA THR A 16 -14.25 -6.02 -1.06
C THR A 16 -14.47 -4.81 -1.95
N ASP A 17 -15.14 -3.78 -1.42
CA ASP A 17 -15.30 -2.50 -2.12
C ASP A 17 -14.18 -1.51 -1.76
N PHE A 18 -13.13 -1.99 -1.13
CA PHE A 18 -11.98 -1.18 -0.73
C PHE A 18 -10.90 -1.23 -1.82
N TYR A 19 -10.58 -0.05 -2.34
CA TYR A 19 -9.58 0.10 -3.41
C TYR A 19 -8.48 1.05 -2.94
N ILE A 20 -7.24 0.70 -3.24
CA ILE A 20 -6.08 1.52 -2.90
C ILE A 20 -5.35 1.87 -4.19
N THR A 21 -5.05 3.16 -4.39
CA THR A 21 -4.27 3.62 -5.54
C THR A 21 -2.82 3.80 -5.12
N LEU A 22 -1.92 3.16 -5.86
CA LEU A 22 -0.50 3.12 -5.58
C LEU A 22 0.31 3.82 -6.65
N GLN A 23 1.46 4.41 -6.26
CA GLN A 23 2.43 4.98 -7.20
C GLN A 23 3.10 3.85 -7.98
N GLY A 24 3.43 4.10 -9.24
CA GLY A 24 4.15 3.13 -10.05
C GLY A 24 5.59 2.92 -9.59
N ILE A 25 6.14 1.75 -9.89
CA ILE A 25 7.52 1.40 -9.52
C ILE A 25 8.55 2.30 -10.19
N ASP A 26 8.20 2.96 -11.29
CA ASP A 26 9.08 3.89 -11.98
C ASP A 26 8.87 5.34 -11.53
N SER A 27 7.99 5.57 -10.54
CA SER A 27 7.74 6.91 -10.05
C SER A 27 8.87 7.41 -9.15
N LYS A 28 8.97 8.74 -9.06
CA LYS A 28 9.91 9.36 -8.14
C LYS A 28 9.60 8.99 -6.70
N ALA A 29 8.31 8.93 -6.35
CA ALA A 29 7.87 8.57 -5.01
C ALA A 29 8.35 7.16 -4.63
N TYR A 30 8.22 6.21 -5.56
CA TYR A 30 8.68 4.84 -5.33
C TYR A 30 10.21 4.79 -5.12
N ARG A 31 10.96 5.46 -6.00
CA ARG A 31 12.43 5.47 -5.89
C ARG A 31 12.91 6.08 -4.58
N THR A 32 12.28 7.16 -4.15
CA THR A 32 12.60 7.80 -2.87
C THR A 32 12.28 6.87 -1.70
N ALA A 33 11.13 6.19 -1.76
CA ALA A 33 10.72 5.25 -0.71
C ALA A 33 11.67 4.05 -0.61
N VAL A 34 12.13 3.53 -1.75
CA VAL A 34 13.07 2.41 -1.78
C VAL A 34 14.41 2.80 -1.15
N ARG A 35 14.90 4.01 -1.42
CA ARG A 35 16.15 4.50 -0.80
C ARG A 35 16.00 4.57 0.72
N ALA A 36 14.88 5.08 1.21
CA ALA A 36 14.62 5.15 2.63
C ALA A 36 14.55 3.76 3.26
N TYR A 37 13.92 2.82 2.55
CA TYR A 37 13.83 1.42 2.97
C TYR A 37 15.23 0.81 3.11
N HIS A 38 16.09 0.99 2.11
CA HIS A 38 17.46 0.46 2.15
C HIS A 38 18.27 1.04 3.30
N ARG A 39 18.10 2.33 3.60
CA ARG A 39 18.77 2.95 4.73
C ARG A 39 18.35 2.32 6.06
N LYS A 40 17.06 2.03 6.21
CA LYS A 40 16.55 1.36 7.41
C LYS A 40 17.08 -0.07 7.53
N LEU A 41 17.20 -0.79 6.42
CA LEU A 41 17.79 -2.13 6.43
C LEU A 41 19.23 -2.10 6.91
N ILE A 42 20.02 -1.16 6.42
CA ILE A 42 21.43 -1.02 6.82
C ILE A 42 21.53 -0.67 8.30
N ALA A 43 20.64 0.18 8.78
CA ALA A 43 20.61 0.59 10.20
C ALA A 43 19.93 -0.43 11.10
N GLU A 44 19.41 -1.52 10.54
CA GLU A 44 18.66 -2.55 11.25
C GLU A 44 17.43 -2.01 12.00
N GLU A 45 16.81 -0.95 11.45
CA GLU A 45 15.58 -0.39 11.98
C GLU A 45 14.37 -1.17 11.50
N GLU A 46 13.37 -1.31 12.37
CA GLU A 46 12.13 -1.98 12.04
C GLU A 46 11.16 -1.04 11.31
N GLY A 47 10.18 -1.63 10.63
CA GLY A 47 9.09 -0.87 10.01
C GLY A 47 9.39 -0.29 8.65
N GLY A 48 10.56 -0.58 8.07
CA GLY A 48 10.91 -0.06 6.75
C GLY A 48 9.95 -0.46 5.66
N GLU A 49 9.44 -1.70 5.72
CA GLU A 49 8.49 -2.21 4.74
C GLU A 49 7.16 -1.46 4.79
N ILE A 50 6.68 -1.18 5.99
CA ILE A 50 5.44 -0.40 6.18
C ILE A 50 5.64 1.02 5.66
N ASP A 51 6.78 1.64 5.99
CA ASP A 51 7.10 2.99 5.51
C ASP A 51 7.12 3.06 3.99
N LEU A 52 7.68 2.04 3.34
CA LEU A 52 7.73 1.96 1.89
C LEU A 52 6.31 1.92 1.30
N ILE A 53 5.46 1.07 1.83
CA ILE A 53 4.09 0.92 1.33
C ILE A 53 3.28 2.20 1.57
N VAL A 54 3.44 2.82 2.72
CA VAL A 54 2.76 4.10 3.03
C VAL A 54 3.19 5.18 2.05
N ALA A 55 4.50 5.27 1.78
CA ALA A 55 5.04 6.32 0.91
C ALA A 55 4.54 6.23 -0.53
N ILE A 56 4.25 5.02 -1.02
CA ILE A 56 3.78 4.82 -2.39
C ILE A 56 2.26 4.78 -2.50
N THR A 57 1.54 4.86 -1.38
CA THR A 57 0.07 4.92 -1.40
C THR A 57 -0.36 6.34 -1.73
N LYS A 58 -1.10 6.50 -2.85
CA LYS A 58 -1.61 7.80 -3.28
C LYS A 58 -2.91 8.17 -2.59
N SER A 59 -3.84 7.22 -2.56
CA SER A 59 -5.18 7.43 -2.02
C SER A 59 -5.88 6.10 -1.89
N TRP A 60 -7.06 6.11 -1.33
CA TRP A 60 -7.95 4.95 -1.32
C TRP A 60 -9.41 5.38 -1.33
N ARG A 61 -10.29 4.41 -1.56
CA ARG A 61 -11.73 4.60 -1.47
C ARG A 61 -12.40 3.33 -0.97
N GLY A 62 -13.53 3.46 -0.34
CA GLY A 62 -14.31 2.32 0.12
C GLY A 62 -13.89 1.74 1.45
N LEU A 63 -12.97 2.40 2.18
CA LEU A 63 -12.63 1.96 3.52
C LEU A 63 -13.57 2.63 4.52
N SER A 64 -14.27 1.82 5.30
CA SER A 64 -15.18 2.35 6.31
C SER A 64 -15.09 1.53 7.60
N LYS A 65 -15.43 2.18 8.70
CA LYS A 65 -15.56 1.53 10.00
C LYS A 65 -17.00 1.76 10.46
N GLY A 66 -17.79 0.68 10.44
CA GLY A 66 -19.23 0.82 10.65
C GLY A 66 -19.84 1.59 9.50
N LYS A 67 -20.49 2.72 9.80
CA LYS A 67 -21.13 3.57 8.80
C LYS A 67 -20.28 4.75 8.37
N GLU A 68 -19.10 4.93 9.00
CA GLU A 68 -18.23 6.05 8.71
C GLU A 68 -17.12 5.67 7.74
N GLU A 69 -17.01 6.42 6.66
CA GLU A 69 -15.91 6.26 5.72
C GLU A 69 -14.65 6.85 6.32
N ILE A 70 -13.53 6.12 6.20
CA ILE A 70 -12.25 6.57 6.70
C ILE A 70 -11.49 7.22 5.54
N PRO A 71 -11.25 8.54 5.59
CA PRO A 71 -10.51 9.21 4.53
C PRO A 71 -9.04 8.81 4.55
N PHE A 72 -8.41 8.87 3.38
CA PHE A 72 -6.99 8.55 3.26
C PHE A 72 -6.14 9.64 3.95
N SER A 73 -5.12 9.20 4.68
CA SER A 73 -4.03 10.03 5.16
C SER A 73 -2.83 9.13 5.39
N PRO A 74 -1.60 9.67 5.41
CA PRO A 74 -0.41 8.85 5.71
C PRO A 74 -0.51 8.14 7.06
N GLU A 75 -1.04 8.81 8.07
CA GLU A 75 -1.23 8.20 9.40
C GLU A 75 -2.25 7.07 9.37
N ALA A 76 -3.36 7.27 8.67
CA ALA A 76 -4.39 6.23 8.52
C ALA A 76 -3.85 5.04 7.73
N ALA A 77 -3.03 5.29 6.71
CA ALA A 77 -2.40 4.22 5.93
C ALA A 77 -1.46 3.39 6.79
N ARG A 78 -0.61 4.05 7.57
CA ARG A 78 0.31 3.34 8.47
C ARG A 78 -0.45 2.49 9.48
N ASP A 79 -1.49 3.05 10.09
CA ASP A 79 -2.34 2.36 11.04
C ASP A 79 -2.96 1.12 10.42
N LEU A 80 -3.50 1.26 9.22
CA LEU A 80 -4.11 0.15 8.50
C LEU A 80 -3.10 -0.97 8.24
N TYR A 81 -1.93 -0.62 7.70
CA TYR A 81 -0.94 -1.62 7.31
C TYR A 81 -0.33 -2.34 8.52
N VAL A 82 -0.16 -1.64 9.64
CA VAL A 82 0.34 -2.24 10.87
C VAL A 82 -0.69 -3.20 11.46
N ASN A 83 -1.97 -2.81 11.45
CA ASN A 83 -3.03 -3.59 12.07
C ASN A 83 -3.65 -4.66 11.16
N ALA A 84 -3.41 -4.56 9.85
CA ALA A 84 -3.95 -5.50 8.86
C ALA A 84 -2.83 -5.98 7.93
N PRO A 85 -1.96 -6.90 8.41
CA PRO A 85 -0.84 -7.39 7.60
C PRO A 85 -1.26 -8.01 6.28
N SER A 86 -2.45 -8.58 6.20
CA SER A 86 -2.99 -9.14 4.96
C SER A 86 -3.10 -8.09 3.87
N VAL A 87 -3.56 -6.88 4.22
CA VAL A 87 -3.65 -5.77 3.28
C VAL A 87 -2.26 -5.36 2.80
N ALA A 88 -1.31 -5.22 3.73
CA ALA A 88 0.07 -4.87 3.39
C ALA A 88 0.69 -5.91 2.45
N ASN A 89 0.46 -7.19 2.70
CA ASN A 89 0.97 -8.27 1.85
C ASN A 89 0.37 -8.23 0.44
N GLN A 90 -0.92 -7.92 0.32
CA GLN A 90 -1.57 -7.78 -0.97
C GLN A 90 -0.95 -6.64 -1.78
N ILE A 91 -0.66 -5.52 -1.12
CA ILE A 91 -0.02 -4.38 -1.77
C ILE A 91 1.39 -4.75 -2.21
N ASP A 92 2.17 -5.39 -1.34
CA ASP A 92 3.53 -5.79 -1.65
C ASP A 92 3.58 -6.71 -2.87
N THR A 93 2.71 -7.70 -2.92
CA THR A 93 2.60 -8.63 -4.04
C THR A 93 2.21 -7.89 -5.33
N PHE A 94 1.25 -6.97 -5.24
CA PHE A 94 0.78 -6.19 -6.38
C PHE A 94 1.89 -5.30 -6.94
N VAL A 95 2.61 -4.62 -6.07
CA VAL A 95 3.69 -3.69 -6.48
C VAL A 95 4.86 -4.45 -7.10
N SER A 96 5.12 -5.67 -6.62
CA SER A 96 6.20 -6.50 -7.15
C SER A 96 5.94 -6.98 -8.56
N ASP A 97 4.69 -6.97 -9.02
CA ASP A 97 4.35 -7.36 -10.38
C ASP A 97 4.30 -6.14 -11.29
N ARG A 98 5.34 -5.96 -12.10
CA ARG A 98 5.47 -4.80 -12.99
C ARG A 98 4.33 -4.67 -13.98
N LYS A 99 3.66 -5.76 -14.32
CA LYS A 99 2.53 -5.74 -15.25
C LYS A 99 1.42 -4.81 -14.79
N ASN A 100 1.25 -4.64 -13.48
CA ASN A 100 0.21 -3.78 -12.94
C ASN A 100 0.40 -2.30 -13.25
N PHE A 101 1.62 -1.92 -13.67
CA PHE A 101 1.99 -0.54 -13.94
C PHE A 101 2.35 -0.28 -15.41
N ILE A 102 2.32 -1.30 -16.22
CA ILE A 102 2.62 -1.19 -17.65
C ILE A 102 1.31 -1.13 -18.42
N LYS A 103 1.12 -0.06 -19.18
CA LYS A 103 -0.03 0.08 -20.05
C LYS A 103 0.29 -0.56 -21.39
N GLY A 104 -0.43 -1.57 -21.64
CA GLY A 104 -0.28 -2.26 -22.93
C GLY A 104 -0.49 -2.51 -23.95
#